data_56d0c7571827063c6f8dece00ea0aecb
#
_entry.id   56d0c7571827063c6f8dece00ea0aecb
#
_cell.length_a   1.000
_cell.length_b   1.000
_cell.length_c   1.000
_cell.angle_alpha   90.00
_cell.angle_beta   90.00
_cell.angle_gamma   90.00
#
_symmetry.space_group_name_H-M   'P 1'
#
loop_
_entity.id
_entity.type
_entity.pdbx_description
1 polymer ?
#
loop_
_entity_poly.entity_id
_entity_poly.type
_entity_poly.pdbx_seq_one_letter_code
_entity_poly.pdbx_strand_id
1 'polypeptide(L)'
;MISANEAKNIIIDSTILLDPEKVCLIDSINRFSSEDIKTKINLPLWDNSSMDGFAFKLKENFELKNESVNQFKIVGSLFPGDSYLPKIKDGEAIKIMTGAPIPYGANCVIPIENAKTFE
;
A
#
# COMPACT_ATOMS: atom_id res chain seq x y z
N MET A 1 -11.20 -20.48 -47.77
CA MET A 1 -10.21 -19.96 -46.79
C MET A 1 -11.00 -19.32 -45.67
N ILE A 2 -10.80 -19.72 -44.41
CA ILE A 2 -11.49 -19.13 -43.26
C ILE A 2 -10.69 -17.91 -42.75
N SER A 3 -11.36 -16.94 -42.12
CA SER A 3 -10.72 -15.81 -41.50
C SER A 3 -10.04 -16.20 -40.17
N ALA A 4 -9.11 -15.37 -39.66
CA ALA A 4 -8.45 -15.61 -38.38
C ALA A 4 -9.44 -15.68 -37.21
N ASN A 5 -10.50 -14.85 -37.27
CA ASN A 5 -11.56 -14.86 -36.24
C ASN A 5 -12.40 -16.14 -36.28
N GLU A 6 -12.75 -16.61 -37.46
CA GLU A 6 -13.44 -17.89 -37.60
C GLU A 6 -12.60 -19.06 -37.11
N ALA A 7 -11.29 -19.08 -37.44
CA ALA A 7 -10.37 -20.10 -36.95
C ALA A 7 -10.26 -20.06 -35.42
N LYS A 8 -10.15 -18.89 -34.83
CA LYS A 8 -10.12 -18.71 -33.36
C LYS A 8 -11.39 -19.25 -32.69
N ASN A 9 -12.55 -18.93 -33.24
CA ASN A 9 -13.84 -19.40 -32.68
C ASN A 9 -13.95 -20.90 -32.77
N ILE A 10 -13.57 -21.51 -33.89
CA ILE A 10 -13.56 -22.97 -34.04
C ILE A 10 -12.66 -23.64 -33.01
N ILE A 11 -11.47 -23.08 -32.73
CA ILE A 11 -10.54 -23.60 -31.72
C ILE A 11 -11.19 -23.52 -30.34
N ILE A 12 -11.76 -22.36 -29.97
CA ILE A 12 -12.41 -22.17 -28.67
C ILE A 12 -13.57 -23.13 -28.48
N ASP A 13 -14.45 -23.24 -29.46
CA ASP A 13 -15.64 -24.08 -29.41
C ASP A 13 -15.32 -25.59 -29.38
N SER A 14 -14.16 -25.99 -29.92
CA SER A 14 -13.67 -27.37 -29.87
C SER A 14 -12.80 -27.69 -28.66
N THR A 15 -12.47 -26.69 -27.84
CA THR A 15 -11.66 -26.89 -26.64
C THR A 15 -12.52 -27.39 -25.49
N ILE A 16 -12.16 -28.55 -24.93
CA ILE A 16 -12.80 -29.09 -23.73
C ILE A 16 -12.05 -28.61 -22.49
N LEU A 17 -12.77 -27.99 -21.55
CA LEU A 17 -12.21 -27.65 -20.24
C LEU A 17 -11.95 -28.95 -19.47
N LEU A 18 -10.74 -29.05 -18.90
CA LEU A 18 -10.37 -30.17 -18.04
C LEU A 18 -11.01 -29.98 -16.65
N ASP A 19 -11.28 -31.09 -15.98
CA ASP A 19 -11.73 -31.05 -14.59
C ASP A 19 -10.64 -30.45 -13.66
N PRO A 20 -11.03 -29.66 -12.63
CA PRO A 20 -10.10 -29.15 -11.67
C PRO A 20 -9.53 -30.25 -10.79
N GLU A 21 -8.25 -30.16 -10.46
CA GLU A 21 -7.58 -31.09 -9.56
C GLU A 21 -6.79 -30.33 -8.47
N LYS A 22 -6.61 -30.96 -7.32
CA LYS A 22 -5.77 -30.44 -6.23
C LYS A 22 -4.34 -30.91 -6.41
N VAL A 23 -3.42 -29.96 -6.46
CA VAL A 23 -1.98 -30.21 -6.59
C VAL A 23 -1.21 -29.48 -5.49
N CYS A 24 -0.01 -29.95 -5.16
CA CYS A 24 0.89 -29.20 -4.30
C CYS A 24 1.30 -27.89 -4.98
N LEU A 25 1.57 -26.85 -4.18
CA LEU A 25 1.93 -25.53 -4.70
C LEU A 25 3.11 -25.58 -5.66
N ILE A 26 4.13 -26.40 -5.36
CA ILE A 26 5.32 -26.56 -6.20
C ILE A 26 4.99 -27.14 -7.59
N ASP A 27 3.95 -27.98 -7.65
CA ASP A 27 3.51 -28.66 -8.88
C ASP A 27 2.50 -27.80 -9.67
N SER A 28 2.13 -26.61 -9.14
CA SER A 28 1.21 -25.69 -9.79
C SER A 28 1.86 -24.79 -10.83
N ILE A 29 3.18 -24.84 -10.97
CA ILE A 29 3.93 -24.06 -11.97
C ILE A 29 3.44 -24.40 -13.37
N ASN A 30 3.16 -23.37 -14.19
CA ASN A 30 2.58 -23.48 -15.54
C ASN A 30 1.16 -24.08 -15.61
N ARG A 31 0.41 -24.05 -14.50
CA ARG A 31 -1.00 -24.43 -14.45
C ARG A 31 -1.88 -23.19 -14.26
N PHE A 32 -3.15 -23.33 -14.56
CA PHE A 32 -4.15 -22.28 -14.36
C PHE A 32 -4.97 -22.61 -13.12
N SER A 33 -5.27 -21.58 -12.31
CA SER A 33 -6.20 -21.74 -11.20
C SER A 33 -7.61 -21.98 -11.73
N SER A 34 -8.31 -22.96 -11.17
CA SER A 34 -9.70 -23.25 -11.51
C SER A 34 -10.70 -22.27 -10.93
N GLU A 35 -10.27 -21.45 -9.96
CA GLU A 35 -11.09 -20.49 -9.24
C GLU A 35 -10.33 -19.18 -9.05
N ASP A 36 -11.07 -18.10 -8.84
CA ASP A 36 -10.49 -16.82 -8.42
C ASP A 36 -9.84 -16.97 -7.04
N ILE A 37 -8.55 -16.63 -6.94
CA ILE A 37 -7.83 -16.63 -5.68
C ILE A 37 -8.01 -15.26 -5.02
N LYS A 38 -8.72 -15.25 -3.89
CA LYS A 38 -8.94 -14.03 -3.10
C LYS A 38 -8.25 -14.14 -1.74
N THR A 39 -7.53 -13.09 -1.36
CA THR A 39 -6.98 -12.99 -0.01
C THR A 39 -8.11 -12.85 1.02
N LYS A 40 -7.95 -13.50 2.19
CA LYS A 40 -8.88 -13.37 3.33
C LYS A 40 -8.54 -12.21 4.25
N ILE A 41 -7.41 -11.56 4.01
CA ILE A 41 -6.88 -10.44 4.80
C ILE A 41 -6.55 -9.28 3.88
N ASN A 42 -6.62 -8.06 4.39
CA ASN A 42 -6.18 -6.89 3.65
C ASN A 42 -4.66 -6.90 3.47
N LEU A 43 -4.18 -6.45 2.32
CA LEU A 43 -2.76 -6.23 2.05
C LEU A 43 -2.58 -4.81 1.52
N PRO A 44 -1.79 -3.99 2.22
CA PRO A 44 -1.07 -4.28 3.47
C PRO A 44 -2.01 -4.56 4.65
N LEU A 45 -1.50 -5.21 5.72
CA LEU A 45 -2.26 -5.54 6.93
C LEU A 45 -2.70 -4.32 7.75
N TRP A 46 -2.02 -3.19 7.54
CA TRP A 46 -2.26 -1.90 8.20
C TRP A 46 -1.87 -0.76 7.27
N ASP A 47 -2.30 0.45 7.61
CA ASP A 47 -1.88 1.65 6.92
C ASP A 47 -0.38 1.88 7.14
N ASN A 48 0.38 1.95 6.07
CA ASN A 48 1.81 2.18 6.10
C ASN A 48 2.22 3.38 5.25
N SER A 49 3.39 3.93 5.54
CA SER A 49 3.95 5.01 4.73
C SER A 49 4.47 4.50 3.39
N SER A 50 4.16 5.20 2.32
CA SER A 50 4.71 4.95 0.98
C SER A 50 6.02 5.71 0.72
N MET A 51 6.48 6.51 1.70
CA MET A 51 7.67 7.38 1.55
C MET A 51 8.38 7.59 2.89
N ASP A 52 9.65 7.94 2.80
CA ASP A 52 10.44 8.41 3.93
C ASP A 52 10.09 9.87 4.21
N GLY A 53 9.79 10.19 5.47
CA GLY A 53 9.33 11.54 5.78
C GLY A 53 8.92 11.74 7.23
N PHE A 54 7.92 12.58 7.41
CA PHE A 54 7.38 12.91 8.72
C PHE A 54 5.86 12.75 8.73
N ALA A 55 5.36 11.89 9.62
CA ALA A 55 3.94 11.69 9.86
C ALA A 55 3.45 12.67 10.94
N PHE A 56 2.37 13.39 10.68
CA PHE A 56 1.79 14.37 11.59
C PHE A 56 0.29 14.50 11.40
N LYS A 57 -0.35 15.26 12.28
CA LYS A 57 -1.77 15.57 12.16
C LYS A 57 -1.96 16.93 11.52
N LEU A 58 -2.56 16.93 10.32
CA LEU A 58 -3.01 18.14 9.64
C LEU A 58 -4.41 18.50 10.14
N LYS A 59 -4.64 19.77 10.50
CA LYS A 59 -5.97 20.24 10.90
C LYS A 59 -6.90 20.36 9.70
N GLU A 60 -8.18 20.05 9.88
CA GLU A 60 -9.19 20.07 8.79
C GLU A 60 -9.32 21.42 8.09
N ASN A 61 -9.06 22.53 8.79
CA ASN A 61 -9.14 23.89 8.25
C ASN A 61 -7.78 24.45 7.79
N PHE A 62 -6.86 23.57 7.40
CA PHE A 62 -5.55 23.97 6.93
C PHE A 62 -5.66 24.64 5.54
N GLU A 63 -5.55 25.96 5.51
CA GLU A 63 -5.46 26.71 4.25
C GLU A 63 -4.00 26.77 3.78
N LEU A 64 -3.71 26.19 2.62
CA LEU A 64 -2.40 26.25 1.95
C LEU A 64 -2.00 27.69 1.51
N LYS A 65 -2.87 28.68 1.73
CA LYS A 65 -2.73 30.04 1.20
C LYS A 65 -1.74 30.94 1.94
N ASN A 66 -1.28 30.56 3.11
CA ASN A 66 -0.31 31.34 3.85
C ASN A 66 1.05 30.62 3.82
N GLU A 67 2.10 31.32 3.41
CA GLU A 67 3.51 30.91 3.52
C GLU A 67 3.99 30.69 4.97
N SER A 68 3.05 30.49 5.90
CA SER A 68 3.36 30.18 7.29
C SER A 68 3.99 28.80 7.38
N VAL A 69 5.26 28.76 7.68
CA VAL A 69 6.00 27.53 8.00
C VAL A 69 5.36 26.92 9.24
N ASN A 70 4.67 25.78 9.08
CA ASN A 70 4.18 25.04 10.23
C ASN A 70 5.35 24.29 10.86
N GLN A 71 5.55 24.50 12.13
CA GLN A 71 6.59 23.83 12.91
C GLN A 71 5.96 22.68 13.71
N PHE A 72 6.61 21.54 13.68
CA PHE A 72 6.22 20.34 14.42
C PHE A 72 7.41 19.86 15.25
N LYS A 73 7.13 19.44 16.49
CA LYS A 73 8.13 18.80 17.33
C LYS A 73 8.27 17.34 16.94
N ILE A 74 9.47 16.90 16.56
CA ILE A 74 9.75 15.49 16.29
C ILE A 74 9.82 14.76 17.64
N VAL A 75 8.92 13.80 17.85
CA VAL A 75 8.80 13.07 19.12
C VAL A 75 9.28 11.62 19.04
N GLY A 76 9.75 11.17 17.87
CA GLY A 76 10.27 9.82 17.68
C GLY A 76 10.47 9.44 16.23
N SER A 77 10.75 8.16 16.00
CA SER A 77 10.91 7.58 14.67
C SER A 77 10.20 6.24 14.61
N LEU A 78 9.68 5.89 13.43
CA LEU A 78 9.05 4.61 13.12
C LEU A 78 9.70 3.96 11.91
N PHE A 79 9.95 2.66 12.02
CA PHE A 79 10.58 1.84 11.01
C PHE A 79 9.67 0.67 10.58
N PRO A 80 9.87 0.10 9.39
CA PRO A 80 9.21 -1.13 9.01
C PRO A 80 9.44 -2.24 10.04
N GLY A 81 8.37 -2.91 10.46
CA GLY A 81 8.44 -3.98 11.46
C GLY A 81 8.27 -3.53 12.92
N ASP A 82 8.17 -2.22 13.17
CA ASP A 82 7.83 -1.74 14.52
C ASP A 82 6.43 -2.21 14.91
N SER A 83 6.33 -2.84 16.08
CA SER A 83 5.06 -3.35 16.63
C SER A 83 4.36 -2.34 17.55
N TYR A 84 5.07 -1.32 18.01
CA TYR A 84 4.53 -0.26 18.85
C TYR A 84 4.13 0.94 18.01
N LEU A 85 2.87 1.34 18.09
CA LEU A 85 2.32 2.53 17.43
C LEU A 85 2.12 3.64 18.45
N PRO A 86 3.01 4.65 18.46
CA PRO A 86 2.83 5.81 19.31
C PRO A 86 1.62 6.64 18.85
N LYS A 87 1.01 7.36 19.79
CA LYS A 87 -0.02 8.34 19.50
C LYS A 87 0.61 9.73 19.46
N ILE A 88 0.45 10.44 18.37
CA ILE A 88 0.90 11.84 18.24
C ILE A 88 -0.20 12.82 18.62
N LYS A 89 0.21 13.98 19.14
CA LYS A 89 -0.65 15.11 19.50
C LYS A 89 -0.56 16.21 18.43
N ASP A 90 -1.44 17.20 18.54
CA ASP A 90 -1.35 18.40 17.70
C ASP A 90 0.01 19.08 17.88
N GLY A 91 0.67 19.44 16.78
CA GLY A 91 2.01 20.05 16.78
C GLY A 91 3.17 19.05 16.93
N GLU A 92 2.90 17.77 17.02
CA GLU A 92 3.91 16.71 17.03
C GLU A 92 4.01 16.03 15.68
N ALA A 93 5.21 15.53 15.36
CA ALA A 93 5.49 14.69 14.19
C ALA A 93 6.41 13.53 14.57
N ILE A 94 6.31 12.46 13.82
CA ILE A 94 7.21 11.31 13.92
C ILE A 94 7.92 11.12 12.59
N LYS A 95 9.25 10.96 12.64
CA LYS A 95 10.02 10.53 11.47
C LYS A 95 9.60 9.13 11.09
N ILE A 96 9.20 8.92 9.83
CA ILE A 96 8.67 7.65 9.36
C ILE A 96 9.42 7.19 8.11
N MET A 97 9.66 5.90 8.02
CA MET A 97 10.30 5.29 6.86
C MET A 97 9.27 4.53 6.01
N THR A 98 9.58 4.37 4.73
CA THR A 98 8.75 3.60 3.79
C THR A 98 8.44 2.21 4.34
N GLY A 99 7.16 1.83 4.34
CA GLY A 99 6.69 0.56 4.90
C GLY A 99 6.43 0.56 6.41
N ALA A 100 6.83 1.62 7.12
CA ALA A 100 6.52 1.74 8.54
C ALA A 100 5.02 2.05 8.77
N PRO A 101 4.42 1.52 9.85
CA PRO A 101 3.01 1.75 10.14
C PRO A 101 2.76 3.23 10.50
N ILE A 102 1.60 3.75 10.06
CA ILE A 102 1.19 5.13 10.37
C ILE A 102 0.85 5.25 11.86
N PRO A 103 1.44 6.22 12.60
CA PRO A 103 1.18 6.40 14.01
C PRO A 103 -0.26 6.88 14.27
N TYR A 104 -0.82 6.51 15.43
CA TYR A 104 -2.15 6.96 15.80
C TYR A 104 -2.25 8.49 15.87
N GLY A 105 -3.28 9.04 15.22
CA GLY A 105 -3.53 10.47 15.16
C GLY A 105 -2.89 11.19 13.97
N ALA A 106 -1.99 10.56 13.23
CA ALA A 106 -1.52 11.09 11.95
C ALA A 106 -2.57 10.91 10.86
N ASN A 107 -2.68 11.89 9.98
CA ASN A 107 -3.50 11.84 8.77
C ASN A 107 -2.75 12.36 7.54
N CYS A 108 -1.48 12.72 7.71
CA CYS A 108 -0.63 13.24 6.66
C CYS A 108 0.81 12.77 6.84
N VAL A 109 1.49 12.51 5.72
CA VAL A 109 2.93 12.28 5.66
C VAL A 109 3.51 13.26 4.64
N ILE A 110 4.56 13.98 5.03
CA ILE A 110 5.33 14.84 4.13
C ILE A 110 6.67 14.16 3.82
N PRO A 111 7.11 14.10 2.54
CA PRO A 111 8.43 13.60 2.19
C PRO A 111 9.54 14.39 2.89
N ILE A 112 10.65 13.72 3.21
CA ILE A 112 11.79 14.34 3.89
C ILE A 112 12.38 15.52 3.09
N GLU A 113 12.31 15.45 1.75
CA GLU A 113 12.81 16.49 0.84
C GLU A 113 12.00 17.78 0.91
N ASN A 114 10.75 17.70 1.35
CA ASN A 114 9.83 18.83 1.48
C ASN A 114 9.78 19.40 2.90
N ALA A 115 10.59 18.88 3.81
CA ALA A 115 10.67 19.31 5.19
C ALA A 115 12.02 19.95 5.49
N LYS A 116 12.03 20.96 6.36
CA LYS A 116 13.27 21.52 6.93
C LYS A 116 13.30 21.15 8.41
N THR A 117 14.40 20.54 8.83
CA THR A 117 14.65 20.25 10.25
C THR A 117 15.51 21.37 10.85
N PHE A 118 15.18 21.79 12.05
CA PHE A 118 15.92 22.74 12.86
C PHE A 118 16.40 22.00 14.11
N GLU A 119 17.64 22.25 14.52
CA GLU A 119 18.22 21.75 15.77
C GLU A 119 17.76 22.62 16.96
#